data_9a9f3671635762f90a785b2989baf646
#
_entry.id   9a9f3671635762f90a785b2989baf646
#
_cell.length_a   1.000
_cell.length_b   1.000
_cell.length_c   1.000
_cell.angle_alpha   90.00
_cell.angle_beta   90.00
_cell.angle_gamma   90.00
#
_symmetry.space_group_name_H-M   'P 1'
#
loop_
_entity.id
_entity.type
_entity.pdbx_description
1 polymer ?
#
loop_
_entity_poly.entity_id
_entity_poly.type
_entity_poly.pdbx_seq_one_letter_code
_entity_poly.pdbx_strand_id
1 'polypeptide(L)'
;MVVEMNRLLFAIFIWIGCTLVRAEIGIISPAEANRLIESSDASVKPIVLDTRGGYKDYFRGHLPTAHHLNFDTLRGTQNGIPVEYLPDDITKALLIRAGVNRDRTHLIYATGDKLPNDEILSASMVAYVLEKYGVNDIRIVDGGLMKWQQEKLPVTQEYFGNPKGALPKFDSKQIGIDIDELLKRKNDPNVLLVDARPYNEYIGQDDIWLRKGHIPGAISFHWARLMAKDNTHEFLPFEQVKMVVKDAGLTPEREIIVYCGTSREGSLLRFYLKHVAKFPNVRLYEGSWKEYVTLKQHPAETLENKVR
;
A
#
# COMPACT_ATOMS: atom_id res chain seq x y z
N MET A 1 9.11 69.83 -35.20
CA MET A 1 8.55 69.33 -33.89
C MET A 1 8.18 67.90 -34.15
N VAL A 2 9.11 66.97 -33.84
CA VAL A 2 8.98 65.53 -34.12
C VAL A 2 8.64 64.87 -32.77
N VAL A 3 7.49 64.22 -32.70
CA VAL A 3 7.02 63.49 -31.51
C VAL A 3 7.55 62.08 -31.64
N GLU A 4 8.50 61.69 -30.81
CA GLU A 4 8.94 60.31 -30.63
C GLU A 4 7.91 59.52 -29.84
N MET A 5 7.42 58.43 -30.45
CA MET A 5 6.47 57.51 -29.85
C MET A 5 7.23 56.30 -29.30
N ASN A 6 7.49 56.31 -28.00
CA ASN A 6 8.12 55.20 -27.25
C ASN A 6 7.18 53.98 -27.23
N ARG A 7 7.57 52.93 -27.96
CA ARG A 7 6.94 51.60 -27.85
C ARG A 7 7.56 50.83 -26.66
N LEU A 8 6.84 50.78 -25.52
CA LEU A 8 7.14 49.83 -24.46
C LEU A 8 6.75 48.40 -24.90
N LEU A 9 7.75 47.58 -25.14
CA LEU A 9 7.60 46.15 -25.28
C LEU A 9 7.43 45.53 -23.88
N PHE A 10 6.22 45.12 -23.52
CA PHE A 10 5.96 44.26 -22.38
C PHE A 10 6.39 42.83 -22.73
N ALA A 11 7.52 42.38 -22.23
CA ALA A 11 7.93 40.98 -22.26
C ALA A 11 7.11 40.25 -21.19
N ILE A 12 6.10 39.47 -21.62
CA ILE A 12 5.40 38.54 -20.75
C ILE A 12 6.32 37.35 -20.47
N PHE A 13 6.98 37.35 -19.31
CA PHE A 13 7.69 36.18 -18.82
C PHE A 13 6.61 35.16 -18.38
N ILE A 14 6.35 34.17 -19.25
CA ILE A 14 5.60 32.99 -18.85
C ILE A 14 6.55 32.18 -17.95
N TRP A 15 6.33 32.28 -16.66
CA TRP A 15 6.94 31.41 -15.68
C TRP A 15 6.33 30.00 -15.86
N ILE A 16 7.00 29.15 -16.65
CA ILE A 16 6.71 27.70 -16.66
C ILE A 16 7.25 27.18 -15.34
N GLY A 17 6.38 27.18 -14.33
CA GLY A 17 6.68 26.55 -13.05
C GLY A 17 6.89 25.06 -13.28
N CYS A 18 8.15 24.64 -13.40
CA CYS A 18 8.51 23.24 -13.25
C CYS A 18 8.17 22.83 -11.82
N THR A 19 6.98 22.32 -11.61
CA THR A 19 6.62 21.67 -10.34
C THR A 19 7.49 20.44 -10.23
N LEU A 20 8.59 20.55 -9.49
CA LEU A 20 9.35 19.38 -9.05
C LEU A 20 8.37 18.43 -8.37
N VAL A 21 8.08 17.31 -9.03
CA VAL A 21 7.27 16.24 -8.44
C VAL A 21 8.07 15.72 -7.25
N ARG A 22 7.66 16.12 -6.06
CA ARG A 22 8.31 15.68 -4.83
C ARG A 22 8.02 14.20 -4.63
N ALA A 23 9.07 13.42 -4.33
CA ALA A 23 8.91 12.01 -3.97
C ALA A 23 7.92 11.85 -2.81
N GLU A 24 6.89 11.03 -3.00
CA GLU A 24 5.80 10.86 -2.07
C GLU A 24 5.29 9.42 -2.06
N ILE A 25 4.97 8.91 -0.87
CA ILE A 25 4.18 7.68 -0.75
C ILE A 25 2.75 8.10 -0.36
N GLY A 26 1.77 7.73 -1.20
CA GLY A 26 0.40 8.18 -1.01
C GLY A 26 -0.59 7.63 -2.03
N ILE A 27 -1.68 8.33 -2.18
CA ILE A 27 -2.80 8.00 -3.08
C ILE A 27 -2.81 9.02 -4.21
N ILE A 28 -3.16 8.57 -5.41
CA ILE A 28 -3.29 9.42 -6.61
C ILE A 28 -4.62 9.14 -7.31
N SER A 29 -5.27 10.17 -7.85
CA SER A 29 -6.47 9.98 -8.67
C SER A 29 -6.14 9.37 -10.03
N PRO A 30 -7.08 8.64 -10.68
CA PRO A 30 -6.88 8.10 -12.03
C PRO A 30 -6.49 9.18 -13.04
N ALA A 31 -7.14 10.33 -13.02
CA ALA A 31 -6.85 11.43 -13.94
C ALA A 31 -5.43 11.98 -13.77
N GLU A 32 -4.91 12.11 -12.54
CA GLU A 32 -3.53 12.53 -12.29
C GLU A 32 -2.52 11.46 -12.69
N ALA A 33 -2.83 10.20 -12.41
CA ALA A 33 -2.00 9.07 -12.82
C ALA A 33 -1.87 8.99 -14.34
N ASN A 34 -2.99 9.19 -15.06
CA ASN A 34 -2.98 9.21 -16.53
C ASN A 34 -2.10 10.34 -17.08
N ARG A 35 -2.17 11.54 -16.50
CA ARG A 35 -1.29 12.66 -16.91
C ARG A 35 0.21 12.31 -16.78
N LEU A 36 0.59 11.57 -15.73
CA LEU A 36 1.98 11.11 -15.56
C LEU A 36 2.36 10.07 -16.63
N ILE A 37 1.46 9.13 -16.93
CA ILE A 37 1.70 8.11 -17.96
C ILE A 37 1.86 8.72 -19.35
N GLU A 38 1.02 9.71 -19.69
CA GLU A 38 1.02 10.38 -21.00
C GLU A 38 2.12 11.44 -21.16
N SER A 39 2.86 11.77 -20.09
CA SER A 39 3.90 12.79 -20.16
C SER A 39 4.90 12.50 -21.27
N SER A 40 5.24 13.51 -22.05
CA SER A 40 6.33 13.44 -23.03
C SER A 40 7.72 13.45 -22.40
N ASP A 41 7.83 13.92 -21.16
CA ASP A 41 9.07 13.93 -20.39
C ASP A 41 9.34 12.54 -19.80
N ALA A 42 10.33 11.86 -20.35
CA ALA A 42 10.74 10.53 -19.92
C ALA A 42 11.21 10.49 -18.45
N SER A 43 11.66 11.61 -17.89
CA SER A 43 12.15 11.68 -16.51
C SER A 43 11.03 11.59 -15.48
N VAL A 44 9.82 12.03 -15.83
CA VAL A 44 8.64 11.99 -14.96
C VAL A 44 7.72 10.81 -15.25
N LYS A 45 7.93 10.06 -16.34
CA LYS A 45 7.12 8.87 -16.64
C LYS A 45 7.23 7.85 -15.52
N PRO A 46 6.09 7.38 -14.97
CA PRO A 46 6.11 6.41 -13.89
C PRO A 46 6.42 4.99 -14.38
N ILE A 47 6.78 4.13 -13.45
CA ILE A 47 6.66 2.69 -13.60
C ILE A 47 5.27 2.30 -13.10
N VAL A 48 4.49 1.64 -13.93
CA VAL A 48 3.12 1.24 -13.61
C VAL A 48 3.11 -0.25 -13.27
N LEU A 49 2.56 -0.61 -12.11
CA LEU A 49 2.48 -1.99 -11.64
C LEU A 49 1.03 -2.42 -11.47
N ASP A 50 0.66 -3.44 -12.22
CA ASP A 50 -0.60 -4.15 -12.06
C ASP A 50 -0.42 -5.26 -11.03
N THR A 51 -1.09 -5.13 -9.88
CA THR A 51 -0.92 -6.07 -8.77
C THR A 51 -2.03 -7.10 -8.66
N ARG A 52 -2.93 -7.17 -9.64
CA ARG A 52 -4.02 -8.15 -9.65
C ARG A 52 -3.48 -9.57 -9.62
N GLY A 53 -4.19 -10.46 -8.92
CA GLY A 53 -3.78 -11.86 -8.76
C GLY A 53 -3.83 -12.67 -10.06
N GLY A 54 -4.77 -12.37 -10.94
CA GLY A 54 -5.01 -13.12 -12.15
C GLY A 54 -4.28 -12.56 -13.37
N TYR A 55 -3.27 -13.28 -13.91
CA TYR A 55 -2.64 -12.88 -15.18
C TYR A 55 -3.64 -12.79 -16.36
N LYS A 56 -4.76 -13.54 -16.31
CA LYS A 56 -5.82 -13.42 -17.31
C LYS A 56 -6.49 -12.05 -17.30
N ASP A 57 -6.61 -11.43 -16.15
CA ASP A 57 -7.20 -10.10 -16.02
C ASP A 57 -6.25 -9.04 -16.58
N TYR A 58 -4.95 -9.22 -16.41
CA TYR A 58 -3.95 -8.40 -17.09
C TYR A 58 -4.08 -8.51 -18.63
N PHE A 59 -4.23 -9.71 -19.17
CA PHE A 59 -4.39 -9.92 -20.62
C PHE A 59 -5.69 -9.35 -21.18
N ARG A 60 -6.76 -9.29 -20.39
CA ARG A 60 -8.02 -8.64 -20.82
C ARG A 60 -7.92 -7.14 -20.96
N GLY A 61 -7.03 -6.53 -20.21
CA GLY A 61 -6.78 -5.09 -20.24
C GLY A 61 -6.11 -4.59 -19.00
N HIS A 62 -5.19 -3.66 -19.18
CA HIS A 62 -4.41 -3.03 -18.13
C HIS A 62 -4.10 -1.57 -18.48
N LEU A 63 -3.62 -0.80 -17.51
CA LEU A 63 -3.21 0.57 -17.75
C LEU A 63 -2.03 0.62 -18.73
N PRO A 64 -1.91 1.65 -19.58
CA PRO A 64 -0.78 1.81 -20.48
C PRO A 64 0.54 1.72 -19.73
N THR A 65 1.52 1.06 -20.31
CA THR A 65 2.87 0.81 -19.77
C THR A 65 2.94 -0.08 -18.52
N ALA A 66 1.82 -0.66 -18.05
CA ALA A 66 1.81 -1.48 -16.84
C ALA A 66 2.60 -2.78 -17.01
N HIS A 67 3.33 -3.14 -15.96
CA HIS A 67 3.94 -4.46 -15.76
C HIS A 67 3.13 -5.24 -14.74
N HIS A 68 2.88 -6.51 -15.00
CA HIS A 68 2.18 -7.37 -14.04
C HIS A 68 3.12 -7.85 -12.94
N LEU A 69 2.79 -7.49 -11.70
CA LEU A 69 3.48 -7.96 -10.50
C LEU A 69 2.45 -8.46 -9.48
N ASN A 70 2.06 -9.72 -9.61
CA ASN A 70 1.21 -10.36 -8.60
C ASN A 70 1.93 -10.36 -7.24
N PHE A 71 1.27 -9.79 -6.23
CA PHE A 71 1.84 -9.67 -4.88
C PHE A 71 2.19 -11.03 -4.25
N ASP A 72 1.46 -12.10 -4.57
CA ASP A 72 1.75 -13.45 -4.04
C ASP A 72 3.07 -14.02 -4.56
N THR A 73 3.61 -13.50 -5.66
CA THR A 73 4.95 -13.88 -6.12
C THR A 73 6.08 -13.39 -5.20
N LEU A 74 5.79 -12.45 -4.31
CA LEU A 74 6.72 -11.90 -3.32
C LEU A 74 6.69 -12.65 -1.98
N ARG A 75 5.91 -13.73 -1.91
CA ARG A 75 5.70 -14.52 -0.70
C ARG A 75 5.87 -16.01 -0.97
N GLY A 76 6.19 -16.76 0.07
CA GLY A 76 6.35 -18.22 0.00
C GLY A 76 6.22 -18.88 1.36
N THR A 77 6.46 -20.18 1.43
CA THR A 77 6.48 -20.90 2.71
C THR A 77 7.91 -20.87 3.25
N GLN A 78 8.08 -20.41 4.49
CA GLN A 78 9.35 -20.44 5.21
C GLN A 78 9.16 -21.11 6.58
N ASN A 79 10.01 -22.04 6.93
CA ASN A 79 9.95 -22.77 8.21
C ASN A 79 8.57 -23.39 8.48
N GLY A 80 7.86 -23.81 7.43
CA GLY A 80 6.51 -24.37 7.53
C GLY A 80 5.39 -23.33 7.67
N ILE A 81 5.71 -22.04 7.79
CA ILE A 81 4.73 -20.97 7.86
C ILE A 81 4.45 -20.48 6.42
N PRO A 82 3.19 -20.53 5.95
CA PRO A 82 2.84 -20.11 4.59
C PRO A 82 2.82 -18.58 4.46
N VAL A 83 2.91 -18.10 3.22
CA VAL A 83 2.78 -16.69 2.81
C VAL A 83 3.68 -15.72 3.57
N GLU A 84 4.88 -16.15 3.96
CA GLU A 84 5.96 -15.30 4.45
C GLU A 84 6.61 -14.52 3.32
N TYR A 85 7.15 -13.32 3.61
CA TYR A 85 7.93 -12.57 2.62
C TYR A 85 9.17 -13.38 2.21
N LEU A 86 9.47 -13.35 0.92
CA LEU A 86 10.65 -14.07 0.39
C LEU A 86 11.96 -13.45 0.89
N PRO A 87 13.05 -14.22 0.90
CA PRO A 87 14.40 -13.71 1.17
C PRO A 87 14.78 -12.53 0.27
N ASP A 88 15.64 -11.67 0.78
CA ASP A 88 16.06 -10.41 0.15
C ASP A 88 16.57 -10.56 -1.28
N ASP A 89 17.41 -11.55 -1.54
CA ASP A 89 18.00 -11.81 -2.86
C ASP A 89 16.94 -12.18 -3.89
N ILE A 90 15.99 -13.04 -3.52
CA ILE A 90 14.88 -13.45 -4.38
C ILE A 90 13.97 -12.26 -4.63
N THR A 91 13.59 -11.52 -3.57
CA THR A 91 12.72 -10.34 -3.69
C THR A 91 13.35 -9.29 -4.61
N LYS A 92 14.64 -8.97 -4.42
CA LYS A 92 15.37 -8.03 -5.29
C LYS A 92 15.37 -8.46 -6.75
N ALA A 93 15.58 -9.74 -7.03
CA ALA A 93 15.53 -10.28 -8.39
C ALA A 93 14.14 -10.12 -9.03
N LEU A 94 13.07 -10.37 -8.26
CA LEU A 94 11.69 -10.18 -8.73
C LEU A 94 11.35 -8.71 -9.00
N LEU A 95 11.78 -7.79 -8.13
CA LEU A 95 11.59 -6.36 -8.33
C LEU A 95 12.31 -5.85 -9.59
N ILE A 96 13.56 -6.27 -9.81
CA ILE A 96 14.30 -5.96 -11.04
C ILE A 96 13.54 -6.48 -12.26
N ARG A 97 13.07 -7.72 -12.20
CA ARG A 97 12.31 -8.34 -13.30
C ARG A 97 10.99 -7.60 -13.60
N ALA A 98 10.34 -7.05 -12.58
CA ALA A 98 9.16 -6.22 -12.73
C ALA A 98 9.44 -4.79 -13.21
N GLY A 99 10.70 -4.45 -13.47
CA GLY A 99 11.11 -3.11 -13.93
C GLY A 99 11.17 -2.05 -12.83
N VAL A 100 11.12 -2.43 -11.56
CA VAL A 100 11.18 -1.50 -10.43
C VAL A 100 12.50 -0.75 -10.42
N ASN A 101 12.44 0.57 -10.20
CA ASN A 101 13.60 1.44 -10.10
C ASN A 101 13.39 2.46 -8.98
N ARG A 102 14.30 2.53 -8.01
CA ARG A 102 14.21 3.39 -6.82
C ARG A 102 14.04 4.88 -7.11
N ASP A 103 14.56 5.33 -8.22
CA ASP A 103 14.64 6.75 -8.61
C ASP A 103 13.45 7.19 -9.48
N ARG A 104 12.42 6.36 -9.57
CA ARG A 104 11.24 6.60 -10.40
C ARG A 104 9.96 6.58 -9.54
N THR A 105 8.98 7.35 -9.97
CA THR A 105 7.60 7.24 -9.46
C THR A 105 7.03 5.87 -9.81
N HIS A 106 6.37 5.21 -8.86
CA HIS A 106 5.63 3.97 -9.08
C HIS A 106 4.14 4.22 -8.90
N LEU A 107 3.38 3.96 -9.94
CA LEU A 107 1.92 3.88 -9.88
C LEU A 107 1.52 2.43 -9.69
N ILE A 108 0.83 2.14 -8.63
CA ILE A 108 0.39 0.79 -8.29
C ILE A 108 -1.12 0.77 -8.31
N TYR A 109 -1.69 -0.22 -8.97
CA TYR A 109 -3.14 -0.40 -8.96
C TYR A 109 -3.51 -1.86 -8.83
N ALA A 110 -4.69 -2.06 -8.27
CA ALA A 110 -5.42 -3.32 -8.29
C ALA A 110 -6.87 -3.01 -8.63
N THR A 111 -7.65 -4.01 -8.89
CA THR A 111 -9.09 -3.91 -8.94
C THR A 111 -9.71 -5.27 -8.87
N GLY A 112 -10.90 -5.33 -8.33
CA GLY A 112 -11.81 -6.40 -8.55
C GLY A 112 -13.11 -5.83 -9.07
N ASP A 113 -13.72 -6.56 -9.92
CA ASP A 113 -15.05 -6.27 -10.46
C ASP A 113 -16.18 -6.84 -9.58
N LYS A 114 -15.83 -7.40 -8.42
CA LYS A 114 -16.78 -8.07 -7.49
C LYS A 114 -16.63 -7.52 -6.07
N LEU A 115 -17.72 -7.06 -5.52
CA LEU A 115 -17.82 -6.68 -4.11
C LEU A 115 -18.31 -7.89 -3.27
N PRO A 116 -17.86 -8.05 -2.03
CA PRO A 116 -16.77 -7.34 -1.36
C PRO A 116 -15.42 -7.81 -1.92
N ASN A 117 -14.66 -6.90 -2.45
CA ASN A 117 -13.37 -7.21 -3.04
C ASN A 117 -12.23 -6.65 -2.18
N ASP A 118 -11.20 -7.43 -1.98
CA ASP A 118 -10.03 -7.11 -1.17
C ASP A 118 -8.74 -6.91 -2.00
N GLU A 119 -8.83 -6.78 -3.31
CA GLU A 119 -7.65 -6.66 -4.18
C GLU A 119 -6.83 -5.40 -3.96
N ILE A 120 -7.40 -4.33 -3.40
CA ILE A 120 -6.65 -3.15 -2.96
C ILE A 120 -5.54 -3.52 -1.98
N LEU A 121 -5.72 -4.58 -1.21
CA LEU A 121 -4.72 -5.12 -0.30
C LEU A 121 -3.47 -5.58 -1.04
N SER A 122 -3.61 -6.07 -2.27
CA SER A 122 -2.49 -6.45 -3.13
C SER A 122 -1.61 -5.24 -3.48
N ALA A 123 -2.24 -4.12 -3.85
CA ALA A 123 -1.52 -2.87 -4.12
C ALA A 123 -0.77 -2.37 -2.88
N SER A 124 -1.40 -2.40 -1.71
CA SER A 124 -0.76 -1.96 -0.46
C SER A 124 0.38 -2.86 -0.02
N MET A 125 0.30 -4.17 -0.27
CA MET A 125 1.41 -5.10 0.00
C MET A 125 2.59 -4.85 -0.93
N VAL A 126 2.35 -4.64 -2.23
CA VAL A 126 3.42 -4.27 -3.17
C VAL A 126 4.04 -2.93 -2.75
N ALA A 127 3.22 -1.93 -2.39
CA ALA A 127 3.71 -0.65 -1.87
C ALA A 127 4.62 -0.83 -0.64
N TYR A 128 4.23 -1.69 0.30
CA TYR A 128 5.04 -2.03 1.46
C TYR A 128 6.40 -2.63 1.08
N VAL A 129 6.42 -3.59 0.16
CA VAL A 129 7.66 -4.20 -0.32
C VAL A 129 8.54 -3.17 -1.03
N LEU A 130 7.98 -2.34 -1.91
CA LEU A 130 8.74 -1.28 -2.58
C LEU A 130 9.38 -0.31 -1.58
N GLU A 131 8.63 0.14 -0.56
CA GLU A 131 9.16 0.99 0.51
C GLU A 131 10.29 0.29 1.29
N LYS A 132 10.11 -1.00 1.63
CA LYS A 132 11.13 -1.82 2.30
C LYS A 132 12.43 -1.87 1.50
N TYR A 133 12.37 -1.88 0.18
CA TYR A 133 13.52 -1.89 -0.72
C TYR A 133 13.95 -0.50 -1.21
N GLY A 134 13.49 0.55 -0.54
CA GLY A 134 14.03 1.91 -0.69
C GLY A 134 13.41 2.76 -1.78
N VAL A 135 12.30 2.32 -2.38
CA VAL A 135 11.49 3.19 -3.26
C VAL A 135 10.79 4.24 -2.40
N ASN A 136 10.89 5.51 -2.78
CA ASN A 136 10.38 6.64 -2.00
C ASN A 136 9.24 7.41 -2.69
N ASP A 137 8.92 7.10 -3.94
CA ASP A 137 7.77 7.67 -4.67
C ASP A 137 6.86 6.54 -5.14
N ILE A 138 5.81 6.29 -4.35
CA ILE A 138 4.87 5.18 -4.54
C ILE A 138 3.46 5.74 -4.40
N ARG A 139 2.63 5.57 -5.43
CA ARG A 139 1.27 6.08 -5.42
C ARG A 139 0.29 4.99 -5.80
N ILE A 140 -0.65 4.72 -4.89
CA ILE A 140 -1.77 3.80 -5.18
C ILE A 140 -2.84 4.59 -5.94
N VAL A 141 -3.23 4.08 -7.10
CA VAL A 141 -4.31 4.66 -7.91
C VAL A 141 -5.65 4.37 -7.23
N ASP A 142 -6.29 5.43 -6.76
CA ASP A 142 -7.57 5.35 -6.04
C ASP A 142 -8.69 4.79 -6.93
N GLY A 143 -9.45 3.84 -6.41
CA GLY A 143 -10.48 3.14 -7.18
C GLY A 143 -9.97 2.16 -8.24
N GLY A 144 -8.65 2.05 -8.40
CA GLY A 144 -8.00 1.07 -9.29
C GLY A 144 -8.49 1.12 -10.74
N LEU A 145 -8.42 -0.03 -11.44
CA LEU A 145 -8.86 -0.14 -12.84
C LEU A 145 -10.35 0.17 -13.01
N MET A 146 -11.18 -0.15 -12.03
CA MET A 146 -12.62 0.10 -12.15
C MET A 146 -12.93 1.59 -12.26
N LYS A 147 -12.38 2.42 -11.38
CA LYS A 147 -12.55 3.89 -11.44
C LYS A 147 -11.87 4.49 -12.68
N TRP A 148 -10.70 3.96 -13.06
CA TRP A 148 -10.01 4.31 -14.29
C TRP A 148 -10.91 4.14 -15.53
N GLN A 149 -11.61 3.00 -15.63
CA GLN A 149 -12.54 2.73 -16.73
C GLN A 149 -13.83 3.57 -16.64
N GLN A 150 -14.34 3.85 -15.44
CA GLN A 150 -15.48 4.75 -15.25
C GLN A 150 -15.16 6.17 -15.73
N GLU A 151 -13.93 6.64 -15.54
CA GLU A 151 -13.41 7.90 -16.06
C GLU A 151 -13.07 7.84 -17.57
N LYS A 152 -13.29 6.69 -18.24
CA LYS A 152 -13.01 6.46 -19.66
C LYS A 152 -11.56 6.69 -20.05
N LEU A 153 -10.63 6.44 -19.15
CA LEU A 153 -9.20 6.55 -19.39
C LEU A 153 -8.67 5.34 -20.18
N PRO A 154 -7.55 5.47 -20.92
CA PRO A 154 -7.05 4.47 -21.83
C PRO A 154 -6.69 3.14 -21.13
N VAL A 155 -7.09 2.04 -21.73
CA VAL A 155 -6.61 0.68 -21.38
C VAL A 155 -5.99 0.02 -22.60
N THR A 156 -5.10 -0.92 -22.39
CA THR A 156 -4.38 -1.61 -23.46
C THR A 156 -4.22 -3.10 -23.16
N GLN A 157 -3.87 -3.88 -24.20
CA GLN A 157 -3.42 -5.27 -24.10
C GLN A 157 -1.97 -5.43 -24.57
N GLU A 158 -1.28 -4.31 -24.86
CA GLU A 158 0.10 -4.32 -25.34
C GLU A 158 1.08 -4.64 -24.21
N TYR A 159 2.13 -5.40 -24.53
CA TYR A 159 3.19 -5.69 -23.56
C TYR A 159 4.32 -4.70 -23.68
N PHE A 160 4.83 -4.26 -22.53
CA PHE A 160 5.89 -3.27 -22.45
C PHE A 160 7.15 -3.93 -21.90
N GLY A 161 8.27 -3.67 -22.58
CA GLY A 161 9.58 -4.09 -22.08
C GLY A 161 10.03 -3.25 -20.89
N ASN A 162 10.87 -3.82 -20.03
CA ASN A 162 11.45 -3.07 -18.94
C ASN A 162 12.22 -1.85 -19.42
N PRO A 163 12.23 -0.75 -18.64
CA PRO A 163 13.04 0.42 -18.97
C PRO A 163 14.50 0.03 -19.16
N LYS A 164 15.11 0.52 -20.23
CA LYS A 164 16.56 0.32 -20.48
C LYS A 164 17.35 1.15 -19.47
N GLY A 165 18.42 0.57 -18.92
CA GLY A 165 19.29 1.27 -17.98
C GLY A 165 20.12 0.31 -17.13
N ALA A 166 20.89 0.85 -16.20
CA ALA A 166 21.59 0.06 -15.20
C ALA A 166 20.60 -0.63 -14.27
N LEU A 167 20.91 -1.84 -13.83
CA LEU A 167 20.09 -2.56 -12.85
C LEU A 167 20.06 -1.75 -11.54
N PRO A 168 18.89 -1.54 -10.96
CA PRO A 168 18.77 -0.80 -9.72
C PRO A 168 19.42 -1.56 -8.57
N LYS A 169 20.03 -0.81 -7.64
CA LYS A 169 20.52 -1.37 -6.38
C LYS A 169 19.45 -1.17 -5.33
N PHE A 170 19.04 -2.25 -4.69
CA PHE A 170 18.08 -2.24 -3.60
C PHE A 170 18.77 -2.53 -2.27
N ASP A 171 18.50 -1.69 -1.28
CA ASP A 171 18.90 -1.90 0.10
C ASP A 171 17.63 -2.06 0.94
N SER A 172 17.46 -3.21 1.59
CA SER A 172 16.32 -3.45 2.46
C SER A 172 16.43 -2.60 3.73
N LYS A 173 15.30 -2.03 4.15
CA LYS A 173 15.15 -1.27 5.39
C LYS A 173 14.25 -2.04 6.35
N GLN A 174 14.58 -1.99 7.63
CA GLN A 174 13.73 -2.54 8.68
C GLN A 174 12.57 -1.58 8.96
N ILE A 175 11.49 -1.69 8.19
CA ILE A 175 10.27 -0.87 8.34
C ILE A 175 9.11 -1.61 9.03
N GLY A 176 9.20 -2.93 9.14
CA GLY A 176 8.32 -3.80 9.91
C GLY A 176 8.96 -4.27 11.21
N ILE A 177 8.27 -5.16 11.90
CA ILE A 177 8.78 -5.88 13.07
C ILE A 177 8.58 -7.38 12.90
N ASP A 178 9.46 -8.14 13.51
CA ASP A 178 9.35 -9.59 13.66
C ASP A 178 8.64 -9.97 14.97
N ILE A 179 8.50 -11.27 15.21
CA ILE A 179 7.86 -11.81 16.40
C ILE A 179 8.61 -11.48 17.68
N ASP A 180 9.94 -11.46 17.67
CA ASP A 180 10.75 -11.20 18.86
C ASP A 180 10.61 -9.75 19.30
N GLU A 181 10.59 -8.82 18.36
CA GLU A 181 10.34 -7.40 18.65
C GLU A 181 8.90 -7.17 19.12
N LEU A 182 7.92 -7.83 18.49
CA LEU A 182 6.52 -7.77 18.94
C LEU A 182 6.37 -8.20 20.39
N LEU A 183 6.93 -9.36 20.75
CA LEU A 183 6.81 -9.91 22.12
C LEU A 183 7.43 -9.01 23.18
N LYS A 184 8.52 -8.30 22.85
CA LYS A 184 9.14 -7.31 23.74
C LYS A 184 8.29 -6.06 23.94
N ARG A 185 7.52 -5.67 22.92
CA ARG A 185 6.89 -4.35 22.85
C ARG A 185 5.38 -4.34 23.08
N LYS A 186 4.71 -5.46 22.85
CA LYS A 186 3.22 -5.53 22.89
C LYS A 186 2.58 -5.08 24.20
N ASN A 187 3.33 -5.05 25.31
CA ASN A 187 2.87 -4.62 26.62
C ASN A 187 3.37 -3.20 26.99
N ASP A 188 4.08 -2.52 26.13
CA ASP A 188 4.53 -1.14 26.35
C ASP A 188 3.31 -0.20 26.31
N PRO A 189 3.06 0.63 27.35
CA PRO A 189 1.93 1.56 27.35
C PRO A 189 1.97 2.61 26.24
N ASN A 190 3.15 2.87 25.67
CA ASN A 190 3.32 3.77 24.51
C ASN A 190 3.08 3.10 23.17
N VAL A 191 2.83 1.79 23.13
CA VAL A 191 2.51 1.02 21.94
C VAL A 191 1.01 0.73 21.90
N LEU A 192 0.42 0.89 20.74
CA LEU A 192 -0.93 0.45 20.43
C LEU A 192 -0.87 -0.68 19.41
N LEU A 193 -1.28 -1.87 19.82
CA LEU A 193 -1.38 -3.02 18.94
C LEU A 193 -2.74 -3.03 18.27
N VAL A 194 -2.79 -3.16 16.94
CA VAL A 194 -4.00 -3.03 16.13
C VAL A 194 -4.19 -4.23 15.24
N ASP A 195 -5.31 -4.92 15.38
CA ASP A 195 -5.75 -6.01 14.51
C ASP A 195 -6.61 -5.47 13.37
N ALA A 196 -6.13 -5.60 12.14
CA ALA A 196 -6.80 -5.10 10.95
C ALA A 196 -7.80 -6.10 10.33
N ARG A 197 -7.94 -7.30 10.89
CA ARG A 197 -8.82 -8.36 10.39
C ARG A 197 -10.32 -8.01 10.60
N PRO A 198 -11.22 -8.75 9.92
CA PRO A 198 -12.65 -8.73 10.22
C PRO A 198 -12.93 -8.96 11.71
N TYR A 199 -13.97 -8.29 12.21
CA TYR A 199 -14.31 -8.34 13.64
C TYR A 199 -14.58 -9.77 14.15
N ASN A 200 -15.23 -10.62 13.34
CA ASN A 200 -15.51 -12.01 13.71
C ASN A 200 -14.25 -12.84 13.94
N GLU A 201 -13.19 -12.60 13.17
CA GLU A 201 -11.88 -13.22 13.41
C GLU A 201 -11.25 -12.72 14.70
N TYR A 202 -11.29 -11.40 14.94
CA TYR A 202 -10.75 -10.77 16.15
C TYR A 202 -11.40 -11.33 17.42
N ILE A 203 -12.71 -11.46 17.45
CA ILE A 203 -13.43 -11.99 18.63
C ILE A 203 -13.35 -13.51 18.78
N GLY A 204 -12.80 -14.21 17.77
CA GLY A 204 -12.67 -15.66 17.78
C GLY A 204 -13.94 -16.42 17.37
N GLN A 205 -14.85 -15.78 16.68
CA GLN A 205 -16.07 -16.42 16.16
C GLN A 205 -15.76 -17.30 14.94
N ASP A 206 -14.91 -16.81 14.02
CA ASP A 206 -14.52 -17.55 12.83
C ASP A 206 -13.47 -18.62 13.14
N ASP A 207 -13.52 -19.75 12.41
CA ASP A 207 -12.70 -20.94 12.63
C ASP A 207 -11.80 -21.23 11.43
N ILE A 208 -11.03 -20.23 11.02
CA ILE A 208 -10.12 -20.32 9.86
C ILE A 208 -8.64 -20.40 10.26
N TRP A 209 -8.32 -20.12 11.52
CA TRP A 209 -6.95 -20.10 12.03
C TRP A 209 -6.66 -21.26 12.97
N LEU A 210 -5.39 -21.62 13.12
CA LEU A 210 -4.93 -22.65 14.06
C LEU A 210 -5.42 -22.39 15.50
N ARG A 211 -5.58 -21.13 15.90
CA ARG A 211 -6.20 -20.69 17.14
C ARG A 211 -7.12 -19.51 16.88
N LYS A 212 -8.22 -19.42 17.61
CA LYS A 212 -9.21 -18.35 17.55
C LYS A 212 -8.77 -17.13 18.35
N GLY A 213 -9.30 -15.94 17.99
CA GLY A 213 -9.13 -14.72 18.74
C GLY A 213 -8.04 -13.81 18.21
N HIS A 214 -7.43 -13.04 19.10
CA HIS A 214 -6.46 -11.99 18.80
C HIS A 214 -5.29 -11.96 19.80
N ILE A 215 -4.25 -11.20 19.49
CA ILE A 215 -3.12 -10.97 20.40
C ILE A 215 -3.60 -10.13 21.58
N PRO A 216 -3.34 -10.57 22.83
CA PRO A 216 -3.80 -9.85 24.03
C PRO A 216 -3.41 -8.37 24.03
N GLY A 217 -4.39 -7.52 24.36
CA GLY A 217 -4.23 -6.08 24.38
C GLY A 217 -4.37 -5.38 23.02
N ALA A 218 -4.55 -6.12 21.93
CA ALA A 218 -4.82 -5.51 20.64
C ALA A 218 -6.25 -4.92 20.60
N ILE A 219 -6.40 -3.82 19.87
CA ILE A 219 -7.71 -3.28 19.50
C ILE A 219 -8.09 -3.71 18.09
N SER A 220 -9.39 -3.85 17.82
CA SER A 220 -9.91 -4.17 16.50
C SER A 220 -10.09 -2.92 15.66
N PHE A 221 -9.48 -2.89 14.48
CA PHE A 221 -9.73 -1.87 13.46
C PHE A 221 -9.78 -2.52 12.09
N HIS A 222 -10.94 -3.00 11.68
CA HIS A 222 -11.11 -3.61 10.37
C HIS A 222 -10.70 -2.65 9.24
N TRP A 223 -9.81 -3.09 8.36
CA TRP A 223 -9.23 -2.28 7.28
C TRP A 223 -10.25 -1.60 6.37
N ALA A 224 -11.40 -2.27 6.11
CA ALA A 224 -12.44 -1.75 5.22
C ALA A 224 -13.11 -0.47 5.75
N ARG A 225 -12.88 -0.09 7.02
CA ARG A 225 -13.31 1.22 7.56
C ARG A 225 -12.61 2.41 6.92
N LEU A 226 -11.53 2.17 6.17
CA LEU A 226 -10.83 3.20 5.39
C LEU A 226 -11.45 3.41 4.00
N MET A 227 -12.31 2.50 3.56
CA MET A 227 -12.78 2.42 2.19
C MET A 227 -14.21 2.93 2.06
N ALA A 228 -14.58 3.35 0.85
CA ALA A 228 -15.96 3.70 0.55
C ALA A 228 -16.89 2.51 0.80
N LYS A 229 -18.06 2.78 1.39
CA LYS A 229 -18.97 1.74 1.88
C LYS A 229 -19.40 0.75 0.79
N ASP A 230 -19.58 1.26 -0.42
CA ASP A 230 -20.08 0.49 -1.56
C ASP A 230 -18.94 0.10 -2.54
N ASN A 231 -17.71 0.51 -2.27
CA ASN A 231 -16.56 0.25 -3.12
C ASN A 231 -15.27 0.17 -2.29
N THR A 232 -14.83 -1.04 -1.98
CA THR A 232 -13.60 -1.28 -1.20
C THR A 232 -12.31 -1.05 -1.98
N HIS A 233 -12.36 -0.51 -3.20
CA HIS A 233 -11.19 -0.06 -3.95
C HIS A 233 -10.97 1.45 -3.89
N GLU A 234 -11.94 2.18 -3.39
CA GLU A 234 -11.92 3.64 -3.28
C GLU A 234 -11.82 4.05 -1.82
N PHE A 235 -10.84 4.89 -1.51
CA PHE A 235 -10.67 5.40 -0.15
C PHE A 235 -11.76 6.39 0.21
N LEU A 236 -12.16 6.39 1.48
CA LEU A 236 -12.99 7.46 2.02
C LEU A 236 -12.25 8.80 1.94
N PRO A 237 -12.97 9.92 1.81
CA PRO A 237 -12.38 11.25 1.95
C PRO A 237 -11.58 11.36 3.25
N PHE A 238 -10.41 12.00 3.17
CA PHE A 238 -9.45 12.08 4.28
C PHE A 238 -10.07 12.52 5.61
N GLU A 239 -10.95 13.54 5.60
CA GLU A 239 -11.60 14.04 6.83
C GLU A 239 -12.54 12.98 7.46
N GLN A 240 -13.17 12.13 6.66
CA GLN A 240 -13.99 11.04 7.18
C GLN A 240 -13.12 9.95 7.83
N VAL A 241 -12.02 9.57 7.18
CA VAL A 241 -11.09 8.59 7.76
C VAL A 241 -10.47 9.13 9.05
N LYS A 242 -10.13 10.41 9.11
CA LYS A 242 -9.61 11.05 10.31
C LYS A 242 -10.55 10.89 11.51
N MET A 243 -11.86 11.05 11.29
CA MET A 243 -12.86 10.80 12.34
C MET A 243 -12.88 9.32 12.74
N VAL A 244 -12.97 8.41 11.76
CA VAL A 244 -13.00 6.96 12.01
C VAL A 244 -11.77 6.47 12.79
N VAL A 245 -10.59 6.98 12.46
CA VAL A 245 -9.32 6.65 13.12
C VAL A 245 -9.31 7.18 14.55
N LYS A 246 -9.72 8.44 14.76
CA LYS A 246 -9.82 9.06 16.08
C LYS A 246 -10.81 8.33 16.99
N ASP A 247 -11.99 8.02 16.49
CA ASP A 247 -13.05 7.31 17.24
C ASP A 247 -12.62 5.89 17.66
N ALA A 248 -11.71 5.28 16.90
CA ALA A 248 -11.09 4.01 17.25
C ALA A 248 -9.95 4.14 18.29
N GLY A 249 -9.62 5.36 18.74
CA GLY A 249 -8.53 5.60 19.68
C GLY A 249 -7.13 5.50 19.07
N LEU A 250 -7.02 5.52 17.74
CA LEU A 250 -5.73 5.57 17.05
C LEU A 250 -5.22 7.01 17.08
N THR A 251 -4.11 7.24 17.74
CA THR A 251 -3.52 8.58 17.91
C THR A 251 -2.06 8.61 17.48
N PRO A 252 -1.57 9.72 16.92
CA PRO A 252 -0.20 9.83 16.43
C PRO A 252 0.87 9.89 17.54
N GLU A 253 0.48 10.10 18.79
CA GLU A 253 1.38 10.22 19.95
C GLU A 253 1.95 8.84 20.36
N ARG A 254 1.24 7.77 20.06
CA ARG A 254 1.66 6.40 20.35
C ARG A 254 2.27 5.75 19.11
N GLU A 255 3.20 4.84 19.32
CA GLU A 255 3.58 3.93 18.25
C GLU A 255 2.45 2.95 17.98
N ILE A 256 2.13 2.76 16.71
CA ILE A 256 1.11 1.81 16.26
C ILE A 256 1.81 0.61 15.62
N ILE A 257 1.57 -0.57 16.17
CA ILE A 257 1.96 -1.84 15.56
C ILE A 257 0.70 -2.48 14.98
N VAL A 258 0.64 -2.56 13.66
CA VAL A 258 -0.48 -3.17 12.94
C VAL A 258 -0.16 -4.63 12.62
N TYR A 259 -1.13 -5.50 12.76
CA TYR A 259 -1.08 -6.87 12.22
C TYR A 259 -2.44 -7.26 11.64
N CYS A 260 -2.48 -8.40 10.96
CA CYS A 260 -3.72 -8.99 10.49
C CYS A 260 -3.60 -10.52 10.41
N GLY A 261 -4.22 -11.18 9.45
CA GLY A 261 -4.06 -12.62 9.22
C GLY A 261 -2.70 -12.98 8.61
N THR A 262 -2.38 -12.33 7.48
CA THR A 262 -1.24 -12.66 6.61
C THR A 262 -0.50 -11.43 6.07
N SER A 263 -0.49 -10.33 6.79
CA SER A 263 0.10 -9.03 6.45
C SER A 263 -0.61 -8.23 5.33
N ARG A 264 -1.70 -8.74 4.74
CA ARG A 264 -2.43 -8.06 3.66
C ARG A 264 -3.18 -6.82 4.19
N GLU A 265 -4.16 -7.01 5.04
CA GLU A 265 -4.98 -5.95 5.63
C GLU A 265 -4.13 -4.98 6.47
N GLY A 266 -3.15 -5.54 7.17
CA GLY A 266 -2.19 -4.77 7.97
C GLY A 266 -1.34 -3.83 7.11
N SER A 267 -0.95 -4.23 5.91
CA SER A 267 -0.20 -3.37 4.97
C SER A 267 -1.04 -2.17 4.53
N LEU A 268 -2.33 -2.34 4.25
CA LEU A 268 -3.22 -1.23 3.88
C LEU A 268 -3.41 -0.26 5.04
N LEU A 269 -3.71 -0.77 6.24
CA LEU A 269 -3.88 0.09 7.42
C LEU A 269 -2.59 0.85 7.75
N ARG A 270 -1.43 0.18 7.70
CA ARG A 270 -0.13 0.84 7.86
C ARG A 270 0.11 1.90 6.79
N PHE A 271 -0.11 1.57 5.52
CA PHE A 271 0.05 2.50 4.41
C PHE A 271 -0.77 3.77 4.66
N TYR A 272 -2.04 3.63 5.00
CA TYR A 272 -2.91 4.76 5.22
C TYR A 272 -2.47 5.60 6.43
N LEU A 273 -2.28 4.99 7.59
CA LEU A 273 -1.88 5.70 8.80
C LEU A 273 -0.53 6.41 8.63
N LYS A 274 0.46 5.70 8.07
CA LYS A 274 1.83 6.23 7.90
C LYS A 274 1.92 7.32 6.84
N HIS A 275 1.37 7.05 5.65
CA HIS A 275 1.64 7.85 4.45
C HIS A 275 0.52 8.83 4.11
N VAL A 276 -0.73 8.54 4.44
CA VAL A 276 -1.87 9.41 4.17
C VAL A 276 -2.19 10.24 5.41
N ALA A 277 -2.42 9.61 6.55
CA ALA A 277 -2.71 10.29 7.81
C ALA A 277 -1.46 10.88 8.50
N LYS A 278 -0.25 10.59 7.98
CA LYS A 278 1.05 11.12 8.44
C LYS A 278 1.37 10.81 9.91
N PHE A 279 0.94 9.66 10.40
CA PHE A 279 1.33 9.20 11.73
C PHE A 279 2.84 8.88 11.74
N PRO A 280 3.62 9.39 12.72
CA PRO A 280 5.07 9.27 12.67
C PRO A 280 5.58 7.84 12.85
N ASN A 281 4.94 7.06 13.71
CA ASN A 281 5.41 5.74 14.14
C ASN A 281 4.34 4.66 13.88
N VAL A 282 4.32 4.11 12.66
CA VAL A 282 3.44 3.00 12.29
C VAL A 282 4.27 1.87 11.69
N ARG A 283 4.22 0.71 12.30
CA ARG A 283 4.96 -0.47 11.86
C ARG A 283 4.03 -1.66 11.60
N LEU A 284 4.44 -2.57 10.74
CA LEU A 284 3.73 -3.80 10.45
C LEU A 284 4.43 -4.96 11.15
N TYR A 285 3.68 -5.75 11.91
CA TYR A 285 4.15 -7.07 12.32
C TYR A 285 4.01 -8.02 11.11
N GLU A 286 5.15 -8.32 10.49
CA GLU A 286 5.20 -9.03 9.19
C GLU A 286 4.68 -10.48 9.30
N GLY A 287 4.97 -11.17 10.39
CA GLY A 287 4.47 -12.52 10.64
C GLY A 287 2.97 -12.61 10.85
N SER A 288 2.37 -11.55 11.39
CA SER A 288 0.93 -11.45 11.63
C SER A 288 0.32 -12.61 12.45
N TRP A 289 -1.00 -12.79 12.42
CA TRP A 289 -1.69 -13.81 13.19
C TRP A 289 -1.25 -15.24 12.82
N LYS A 290 -1.00 -15.52 11.53
CA LYS A 290 -0.54 -16.84 11.04
C LYS A 290 0.74 -17.34 11.75
N GLU A 291 1.67 -16.45 12.07
CA GLU A 291 2.88 -16.77 12.81
C GLU A 291 2.60 -16.84 14.33
N TYR A 292 1.92 -15.84 14.88
CA TYR A 292 1.63 -15.77 16.31
C TYR A 292 0.89 -17.01 16.83
N VAL A 293 -0.04 -17.56 16.05
CA VAL A 293 -0.83 -18.74 16.46
C VAL A 293 0.00 -20.01 16.60
N THR A 294 1.21 -20.07 16.03
CA THR A 294 2.13 -21.22 16.19
C THR A 294 2.77 -21.24 17.57
N LEU A 295 2.82 -20.11 18.25
CA LEU A 295 3.44 -19.93 19.57
C LEU A 295 2.47 -20.30 20.68
N LYS A 296 2.26 -21.60 20.93
CA LYS A 296 1.29 -22.13 21.88
C LYS A 296 1.44 -21.59 23.31
N GLN A 297 2.65 -21.20 23.71
CA GLN A 297 2.98 -20.62 25.01
C GLN A 297 2.48 -19.17 25.20
N HIS A 298 2.12 -18.47 24.12
CA HIS A 298 1.58 -17.11 24.19
C HIS A 298 0.05 -17.15 24.11
N PRO A 299 -0.65 -16.39 24.97
CA PRO A 299 -2.12 -16.42 25.03
C PRO A 299 -2.75 -15.79 23.79
N ALA A 300 -3.97 -16.24 23.48
CA ALA A 300 -4.89 -15.57 22.57
C ALA A 300 -6.13 -15.16 23.35
N GLU A 301 -6.68 -13.98 23.07
CA GLU A 301 -7.92 -13.50 23.66
C GLU A 301 -9.10 -13.69 22.69
N THR A 302 -10.25 -14.07 23.24
CA THR A 302 -11.54 -14.10 22.57
C THR A 302 -12.56 -13.33 23.42
N LEU A 303 -13.74 -13.02 22.90
CA LEU A 303 -14.78 -12.41 23.72
C LEU A 303 -15.16 -13.28 24.92
N GLU A 304 -15.20 -14.59 24.75
CA GLU A 304 -15.57 -15.53 25.85
C GLU A 304 -14.53 -15.50 26.97
N ASN A 305 -13.25 -15.26 26.67
CA ASN A 305 -12.18 -15.21 27.66
C ASN A 305 -12.09 -13.85 28.38
N LYS A 306 -12.65 -12.78 27.81
CA LYS A 306 -12.66 -11.44 28.45
C LYS A 306 -13.74 -11.27 29.50
N VAL A 307 -14.73 -12.14 29.52
CA VAL A 307 -15.88 -12.10 30.45
C VAL A 307 -15.60 -12.91 31.76
N ARG A 308 -14.44 -13.56 31.86
CA ARG A 308 -13.96 -14.26 33.05
C ARG A 308 -12.83 -13.50 33.73
#